data_61b1bce9bf3799d4c543994b3265a6dd
#
_entry.id   61b1bce9bf3799d4c543994b3265a6dd
#
_cell.length_a   1.000
_cell.length_b   1.000
_cell.length_c   1.000
_cell.angle_alpha   90.00
_cell.angle_beta   90.00
_cell.angle_gamma   90.00
#
_symmetry.space_group_name_H-M   'P 1'
#
loop_
_entity.id
_entity.type
_entity.pdbx_description
1 polymer ?
#
loop_
_entity_poly.entity_id
_entity_poly.type
_entity_poly.pdbx_seq_one_letter_code
_entity_poly.pdbx_strand_id
1 'polypeptide(L)'
;MSYKAGSTKFTGLLFCALLFLSQPTIATEFWDLPPLPPADEYGNILINRTSNSKGIKPATFSHWIHRRKFTCRVCHFELEFNMKANTTEITEAANREGKYCGTSGCHDGKASFGHKKPDCEKCHNGDKSYKKERFSELSRLPAARFGNKIDWGKALNKGLTTPAKYLSIKPDADISFKETLVLESEWEGTPPAIFPHRPHTWLLDCSNCHPDIFNIKKKTTKHFSMIANLGGEFCGVCHSKVAFPMNDCKRCHPAMSD
;
A
#
# COMPACT_ATOMS: atom_id res chain seq x y z
N MET A 1 -55.39 20.78 82.53
CA MET A 1 -55.80 20.42 81.16
C MET A 1 -54.65 20.80 80.25
N SER A 2 -53.88 19.84 79.81
CA SER A 2 -52.64 20.04 79.04
C SER A 2 -52.87 19.47 77.64
N TYR A 3 -52.74 20.30 76.64
CA TYR A 3 -52.80 19.91 75.22
C TYR A 3 -51.42 19.67 74.70
N LYS A 4 -51.12 18.44 74.30
CA LYS A 4 -49.88 18.08 73.60
C LYS A 4 -50.05 18.25 72.07
N ALA A 5 -49.25 19.10 71.49
CA ALA A 5 -49.11 19.25 70.05
C ALA A 5 -48.32 18.09 69.47
N GLY A 6 -48.87 17.40 68.48
CA GLY A 6 -48.18 16.35 67.72
C GLY A 6 -47.32 16.93 66.61
N SER A 7 -46.07 16.53 66.57
CA SER A 7 -45.10 16.85 65.53
C SER A 7 -45.16 15.82 64.40
N THR A 8 -45.65 16.23 63.25
CA THR A 8 -45.61 15.42 62.01
C THR A 8 -44.22 15.57 61.34
N LYS A 9 -43.48 14.48 61.33
CA LYS A 9 -42.22 14.41 60.62
C LYS A 9 -42.48 14.12 59.11
N PHE A 10 -42.23 15.08 58.29
CA PHE A 10 -42.22 14.93 56.83
C PHE A 10 -40.93 14.26 56.44
N THR A 11 -40.98 12.99 56.01
CA THR A 11 -39.82 12.25 55.45
C THR A 11 -39.79 12.52 53.96
N GLY A 12 -38.91 13.44 53.56
CA GLY A 12 -38.67 13.70 52.15
C GLY A 12 -37.87 12.55 51.53
N LEU A 13 -38.49 11.82 50.62
CA LEU A 13 -37.80 10.84 49.76
C LEU A 13 -36.99 11.60 48.70
N LEU A 14 -35.68 11.60 48.85
CA LEU A 14 -34.74 12.11 47.84
C LEU A 14 -34.64 11.07 46.73
N PHE A 15 -35.33 11.29 45.61
CA PHE A 15 -35.21 10.48 44.42
C PHE A 15 -33.92 10.90 43.68
N CYS A 16 -32.79 10.21 43.94
CA CYS A 16 -31.58 10.35 43.15
C CYS A 16 -31.82 9.69 41.78
N ALA A 17 -32.23 10.48 40.79
CA ALA A 17 -32.21 10.08 39.39
C ALA A 17 -30.74 9.97 38.93
N LEU A 18 -30.19 8.77 38.97
CA LEU A 18 -28.91 8.43 38.31
C LEU A 18 -29.13 8.51 36.78
N LEU A 19 -28.85 9.67 36.23
CA LEU A 19 -28.64 9.83 34.79
C LEU A 19 -27.40 9.03 34.41
N PHE A 20 -27.60 7.81 33.96
CA PHE A 20 -26.59 7.10 33.20
C PHE A 20 -26.36 7.87 31.89
N LEU A 21 -25.42 8.81 31.89
CA LEU A 21 -24.83 9.34 30.71
C LEU A 21 -24.10 8.16 30.05
N SER A 22 -24.77 7.51 29.11
CA SER A 22 -24.10 6.62 28.16
C SER A 22 -23.09 7.46 27.37
N GLN A 23 -21.85 7.46 27.84
CA GLN A 23 -20.75 7.98 27.06
C GLN A 23 -20.71 7.15 25.78
N PRO A 24 -20.69 7.79 24.60
CA PRO A 24 -20.41 7.03 23.39
C PRO A 24 -19.04 6.39 23.63
N THR A 25 -19.00 5.08 23.77
CA THR A 25 -17.78 4.32 23.62
C THR A 25 -17.31 4.59 22.20
N ILE A 26 -16.37 5.55 22.05
CA ILE A 26 -15.57 5.65 20.86
C ILE A 26 -14.90 4.28 20.81
N ALA A 27 -15.35 3.44 19.88
CA ALA A 27 -14.65 2.21 19.56
C ALA A 27 -13.26 2.68 19.16
N THR A 28 -12.29 2.56 20.08
CA THR A 28 -10.88 2.76 19.82
C THR A 28 -10.58 1.87 18.63
N GLU A 29 -10.12 2.48 17.54
CA GLU A 29 -9.73 1.71 16.37
C GLU A 29 -8.83 0.59 16.87
N PHE A 30 -9.21 -0.65 16.62
CA PHE A 30 -8.57 -1.86 17.16
C PHE A 30 -7.06 -1.92 16.80
N TRP A 31 -6.65 -1.06 15.87
CA TRP A 31 -5.29 -0.89 15.38
C TRP A 31 -4.92 0.58 15.34
N ASP A 32 -3.98 0.97 16.17
CA ASP A 32 -3.29 2.26 16.06
C ASP A 32 -2.24 2.17 14.94
N LEU A 33 -2.73 2.18 13.70
CA LEU A 33 -1.86 2.17 12.54
C LEU A 33 -1.21 3.54 12.37
N PRO A 34 0.07 3.60 12.04
CA PRO A 34 0.75 4.87 11.83
C PRO A 34 0.06 5.68 10.73
N PRO A 35 0.02 7.01 10.85
CA PRO A 35 -0.59 7.87 9.85
C PRO A 35 0.07 7.67 8.48
N LEU A 36 -0.77 7.66 7.45
CA LEU A 36 -0.28 7.55 6.08
C LEU A 36 0.41 8.87 5.67
N PRO A 37 1.47 8.81 4.86
CA PRO A 37 2.06 10.00 4.29
C PRO A 37 1.05 10.76 3.40
N PRO A 38 1.34 12.01 3.01
CA PRO A 38 0.55 12.75 2.04
C PRO A 38 0.28 11.95 0.77
N ALA A 39 -0.86 12.18 0.12
CA ALA A 39 -1.32 11.38 -1.02
C ALA A 39 -0.32 11.39 -2.19
N ASP A 40 0.33 12.51 -2.44
CA ASP A 40 1.35 12.72 -3.47
C ASP A 40 2.70 12.07 -3.13
N GLU A 41 2.94 11.77 -1.85
CA GLU A 41 4.14 11.05 -1.40
C GLU A 41 3.90 9.54 -1.25
N TYR A 42 2.63 9.12 -1.10
CA TYR A 42 2.32 7.70 -0.93
C TYR A 42 2.70 6.90 -2.19
N GLY A 43 3.55 5.91 -2.02
CA GLY A 43 4.14 5.15 -3.11
C GLY A 43 5.46 5.72 -3.66
N ASN A 44 5.97 6.81 -3.09
CA ASN A 44 7.30 7.32 -3.38
C ASN A 44 8.31 6.71 -2.42
N ILE A 45 9.44 6.26 -2.94
CA ILE A 45 10.53 5.67 -2.15
C ILE A 45 11.84 6.39 -2.41
N LEU A 46 12.73 6.31 -1.43
CA LEU A 46 14.12 6.74 -1.58
C LEU A 46 15.02 5.52 -1.78
N ILE A 47 15.75 5.51 -2.88
CA ILE A 47 16.73 4.49 -3.22
C ILE A 47 18.11 5.06 -2.90
N ASN A 48 18.77 4.48 -1.90
CA ASN A 48 19.99 5.05 -1.33
C ASN A 48 21.15 4.05 -1.14
N ARG A 49 20.97 2.76 -1.45
CA ARG A 49 21.95 1.70 -1.22
C ARG A 49 23.34 2.07 -1.76
N THR A 50 23.41 2.49 -3.03
CA THR A 50 24.68 2.84 -3.68
C THR A 50 25.01 4.33 -3.58
N SER A 51 24.02 5.21 -3.53
CA SER A 51 24.25 6.66 -3.42
C SER A 51 24.83 7.05 -2.06
N ASN A 52 24.35 6.46 -0.95
CA ASN A 52 24.88 6.76 0.38
C ASN A 52 26.37 6.48 0.51
N SER A 53 26.86 5.37 -0.06
CA SER A 53 28.28 5.03 -0.02
C SER A 53 29.18 6.02 -0.75
N LYS A 54 28.58 6.87 -1.62
CA LYS A 54 29.27 7.88 -2.42
C LYS A 54 28.95 9.31 -2.03
N GLY A 55 28.22 9.52 -0.92
CA GLY A 55 27.82 10.85 -0.46
C GLY A 55 26.84 11.56 -1.41
N ILE A 56 26.13 10.83 -2.25
CA ILE A 56 25.15 11.36 -3.21
C ILE A 56 23.76 11.29 -2.58
N LYS A 57 22.92 12.29 -2.81
CA LYS A 57 21.53 12.27 -2.36
C LYS A 57 20.80 11.00 -2.82
N PRO A 58 19.91 10.42 -2.02
CA PRO A 58 19.07 9.32 -2.45
C PRO A 58 18.34 9.62 -3.76
N ALA A 59 18.16 8.62 -4.59
CA ALA A 59 17.28 8.77 -5.74
C ALA A 59 15.82 8.63 -5.31
N THR A 60 14.97 9.57 -5.71
CA THR A 60 13.53 9.48 -5.49
C THR A 60 12.89 8.71 -6.64
N PHE A 61 12.13 7.68 -6.30
CA PHE A 61 11.34 6.90 -7.24
C PHE A 61 9.86 6.97 -6.89
N SER A 62 9.04 7.38 -7.86
CA SER A 62 7.59 7.49 -7.71
C SER A 62 6.86 6.35 -8.41
N HIS A 63 6.27 5.43 -7.64
CA HIS A 63 5.48 4.35 -8.21
C HIS A 63 4.23 4.86 -8.95
N TRP A 64 3.57 5.93 -8.47
CA TRP A 64 2.36 6.43 -9.12
C TRP A 64 2.62 7.07 -10.50
N ILE A 65 3.82 7.59 -10.77
CA ILE A 65 4.22 8.04 -12.10
C ILE A 65 4.39 6.83 -13.04
N HIS A 66 5.12 5.80 -12.59
CA HIS A 66 5.52 4.67 -13.42
C HIS A 66 4.38 3.68 -13.66
N ARG A 67 3.54 3.40 -12.65
CA ARG A 67 2.42 2.47 -12.79
C ARG A 67 1.34 2.91 -13.78
N ARG A 68 1.35 4.16 -14.22
CA ARG A 68 0.50 4.63 -15.33
C ARG A 68 0.93 4.06 -16.67
N LYS A 69 2.23 3.74 -16.80
CA LYS A 69 2.86 3.27 -18.04
C LYS A 69 3.18 1.79 -18.05
N PHE A 70 3.49 1.23 -16.89
CA PHE A 70 3.97 -0.13 -16.74
C PHE A 70 3.29 -0.85 -15.59
N THR A 71 3.03 -2.14 -15.74
CA THR A 71 2.61 -2.99 -14.61
C THR A 71 3.79 -3.26 -13.69
N CYS A 72 3.50 -3.76 -12.49
CA CYS A 72 4.52 -4.11 -11.50
C CYS A 72 5.51 -5.15 -12.06
N ARG A 73 4.99 -6.10 -12.88
CA ARG A 73 5.75 -7.15 -13.53
C ARG A 73 6.94 -6.63 -14.33
N VAL A 74 6.77 -5.53 -15.04
CA VAL A 74 7.86 -4.96 -15.87
C VAL A 74 9.10 -4.65 -15.02
N CYS A 75 8.91 -3.98 -13.89
CA CYS A 75 10.04 -3.62 -13.04
C CYS A 75 10.50 -4.78 -12.14
N HIS A 76 9.56 -5.50 -11.53
CA HIS A 76 9.90 -6.49 -10.52
C HIS A 76 10.15 -7.92 -11.04
N PHE A 77 9.88 -8.18 -12.33
CA PHE A 77 10.20 -9.42 -12.98
C PHE A 77 11.21 -9.21 -14.13
N GLU A 78 10.87 -8.39 -15.15
CA GLU A 78 11.75 -8.25 -16.32
C GLU A 78 13.04 -7.47 -16.02
N LEU A 79 12.96 -6.44 -15.17
CA LEU A 79 14.10 -5.61 -14.76
C LEU A 79 14.70 -6.03 -13.41
N GLU A 80 14.19 -7.08 -12.79
CA GLU A 80 14.73 -7.73 -11.59
C GLU A 80 14.88 -6.78 -10.37
N PHE A 81 14.02 -5.77 -10.26
CA PHE A 81 13.97 -4.98 -9.04
C PHE A 81 13.33 -5.78 -7.90
N ASN A 82 14.06 -5.98 -6.82
CA ASN A 82 13.53 -6.61 -5.63
C ASN A 82 12.33 -5.85 -5.06
N MET A 83 11.38 -6.57 -4.46
CA MET A 83 10.20 -5.98 -3.83
C MET A 83 10.53 -5.14 -2.59
N LYS A 84 11.64 -5.41 -1.92
CA LYS A 84 12.11 -4.65 -0.77
C LYS A 84 13.01 -3.49 -1.22
N ALA A 85 12.68 -2.27 -0.82
CA ALA A 85 13.47 -1.10 -1.13
C ALA A 85 14.93 -1.25 -0.65
N ASN A 86 15.86 -0.73 -1.43
CA ASN A 86 17.31 -0.74 -1.15
C ASN A 86 17.98 -2.11 -1.10
N THR A 87 17.35 -3.15 -1.65
CA THR A 87 17.96 -4.48 -1.74
C THR A 87 18.51 -4.81 -3.15
N THR A 88 18.00 -4.15 -4.19
CA THR A 88 18.60 -4.22 -5.53
C THR A 88 19.82 -3.31 -5.60
N GLU A 89 20.94 -3.82 -6.13
CA GLU A 89 22.13 -3.02 -6.37
C GLU A 89 22.02 -2.32 -7.72
N ILE A 90 21.68 -1.02 -7.68
CA ILE A 90 21.55 -0.18 -8.87
C ILE A 90 22.75 0.74 -8.93
N THR A 91 23.58 0.60 -9.97
CA THR A 91 24.74 1.44 -10.18
C THR A 91 24.58 2.35 -11.39
N GLU A 92 25.32 3.46 -11.42
CA GLU A 92 25.36 4.34 -12.59
C GLU A 92 25.86 3.59 -13.83
N ALA A 93 26.89 2.76 -13.67
CA ALA A 93 27.45 1.96 -14.78
C ALA A 93 26.38 1.03 -15.39
N ALA A 94 25.68 0.27 -14.56
CA ALA A 94 24.61 -0.63 -15.02
C ALA A 94 23.49 0.13 -15.74
N ASN A 95 23.09 1.31 -15.22
CA ASN A 95 22.10 2.16 -15.90
C ASN A 95 22.60 2.65 -17.26
N ARG A 96 23.87 3.05 -17.37
CA ARG A 96 24.47 3.49 -18.64
C ARG A 96 24.64 2.34 -19.67
N GLU A 97 24.77 1.11 -19.18
CA GLU A 97 24.79 -0.12 -19.97
C GLU A 97 23.37 -0.57 -20.41
N GLY A 98 22.33 0.20 -20.10
CA GLY A 98 20.95 -0.13 -20.48
C GLY A 98 20.28 -1.15 -19.57
N LYS A 99 20.73 -1.28 -18.32
CA LYS A 99 20.08 -2.09 -17.27
C LYS A 99 19.24 -1.23 -16.35
N TYR A 100 18.37 -1.85 -15.58
CA TYR A 100 17.51 -1.20 -14.57
C TYR A 100 16.78 0.05 -15.11
N CYS A 101 17.01 1.20 -14.49
CA CYS A 101 16.38 2.46 -14.91
C CYS A 101 16.81 2.89 -16.31
N GLY A 102 18.02 2.50 -16.77
CA GLY A 102 18.58 2.82 -18.08
C GLY A 102 18.10 1.94 -19.24
N THR A 103 17.26 0.95 -18.96
CA THR A 103 16.71 0.06 -19.99
C THR A 103 16.06 0.85 -21.12
N SER A 104 16.25 0.35 -22.35
CA SER A 104 15.67 0.94 -23.56
C SER A 104 14.14 1.12 -23.40
N GLY A 105 13.66 2.30 -23.78
CA GLY A 105 12.26 2.67 -23.57
C GLY A 105 11.93 3.22 -22.16
N CYS A 106 12.93 3.31 -21.27
CA CYS A 106 12.83 3.91 -19.95
C CYS A 106 13.64 5.21 -19.86
N HIS A 107 14.73 5.24 -19.07
CA HIS A 107 15.60 6.41 -18.91
C HIS A 107 16.88 6.32 -19.79
N ASP A 108 16.69 6.05 -21.05
CA ASP A 108 17.71 5.90 -22.06
C ASP A 108 18.13 7.23 -22.74
N GLY A 109 17.54 8.33 -22.34
CA GLY A 109 17.75 9.64 -22.96
C GLY A 109 16.95 9.90 -24.24
N LYS A 110 16.07 8.95 -24.64
CA LYS A 110 15.14 9.05 -25.77
C LYS A 110 13.69 8.98 -25.30
N ALA A 111 13.30 7.92 -24.62
CA ALA A 111 11.95 7.74 -24.09
C ALA A 111 11.68 8.63 -22.87
N SER A 112 12.73 8.91 -22.07
CA SER A 112 12.72 9.84 -20.95
C SER A 112 14.14 10.42 -20.78
N PHE A 113 14.33 11.28 -19.76
CA PHE A 113 15.64 11.80 -19.42
C PHE A 113 16.64 10.64 -19.14
N GLY A 114 17.91 10.85 -19.48
CA GLY A 114 18.94 9.82 -19.37
C GLY A 114 19.85 10.00 -18.14
N HIS A 115 21.06 9.46 -18.25
CA HIS A 115 22.08 9.43 -17.20
C HIS A 115 23.25 10.41 -17.49
N LYS A 116 22.95 11.56 -18.09
CA LYS A 116 23.93 12.63 -18.36
C LYS A 116 23.71 13.80 -17.42
N LYS A 117 24.75 14.58 -17.09
CA LYS A 117 24.54 15.92 -16.54
C LYS A 117 23.75 16.75 -17.57
N PRO A 118 22.71 17.48 -17.21
CA PRO A 118 22.23 17.90 -15.91
C PRO A 118 21.11 17.01 -15.32
N ASP A 119 20.89 15.79 -15.81
CA ASP A 119 19.75 14.96 -15.43
C ASP A 119 19.90 14.26 -14.06
N CYS A 120 21.10 14.31 -13.44
CA CYS A 120 21.36 13.62 -12.16
C CYS A 120 20.37 13.98 -11.06
N GLU A 121 20.03 15.26 -10.92
CA GLU A 121 19.11 15.75 -9.87
C GLU A 121 17.64 15.35 -10.11
N LYS A 122 17.29 14.94 -11.32
CA LYS A 122 15.94 14.43 -11.61
C LYS A 122 15.64 13.13 -10.88
N CYS A 123 16.69 12.37 -10.52
CA CYS A 123 16.62 11.20 -9.66
C CYS A 123 17.16 11.51 -8.26
N HIS A 124 18.40 12.03 -8.17
CA HIS A 124 19.16 12.22 -6.93
C HIS A 124 18.81 13.55 -6.22
N ASN A 125 17.54 13.72 -5.85
CA ASN A 125 17.05 14.91 -5.12
C ASN A 125 16.82 14.65 -3.62
N GLY A 126 16.57 13.40 -3.22
CA GLY A 126 16.33 13.02 -1.83
C GLY A 126 14.97 13.47 -1.27
N ASP A 127 14.04 13.88 -2.13
CA ASP A 127 12.76 14.47 -1.75
C ASP A 127 11.59 13.61 -2.25
N LYS A 128 10.81 13.04 -1.33
CA LYS A 128 9.62 12.24 -1.68
C LYS A 128 8.50 13.07 -2.30
N SER A 129 8.47 14.37 -2.06
CA SER A 129 7.49 15.29 -2.64
C SER A 129 7.92 15.85 -4.01
N TYR A 130 9.07 15.39 -4.54
CA TYR A 130 9.61 15.88 -5.81
C TYR A 130 8.60 15.73 -6.95
N LYS A 131 8.32 16.84 -7.62
CA LYS A 131 7.31 16.97 -8.70
C LYS A 131 5.89 16.60 -8.27
N LYS A 132 5.53 16.91 -7.03
CA LYS A 132 4.18 16.71 -6.50
C LYS A 132 3.08 17.43 -7.32
N GLU A 133 3.42 18.52 -8.01
CA GLU A 133 2.50 19.24 -8.89
C GLU A 133 1.92 18.35 -9.99
N ARG A 134 2.67 17.34 -10.45
CA ARG A 134 2.19 16.36 -11.43
C ARG A 134 1.16 15.38 -10.87
N PHE A 135 1.05 15.29 -9.56
CA PHE A 135 0.04 14.45 -8.92
C PHE A 135 -1.38 14.91 -9.24
N SER A 136 -1.58 16.22 -9.46
CA SER A 136 -2.87 16.77 -9.88
C SER A 136 -3.38 16.20 -11.21
N GLU A 137 -2.48 15.72 -12.10
CA GLU A 137 -2.84 15.04 -13.35
C GLU A 137 -3.66 13.76 -13.11
N LEU A 138 -3.61 13.21 -11.90
CA LEU A 138 -4.31 11.99 -11.51
C LEU A 138 -5.73 12.24 -10.98
N SER A 139 -6.15 13.48 -10.79
CA SER A 139 -7.46 13.87 -10.23
C SER A 139 -8.65 13.32 -11.03
N ARG A 140 -8.45 13.00 -12.32
CA ARG A 140 -9.43 12.38 -13.21
C ARG A 140 -9.65 10.89 -12.95
N LEU A 141 -8.78 10.25 -12.18
CA LEU A 141 -8.89 8.83 -11.87
C LEU A 141 -9.88 8.61 -10.72
N PRO A 142 -10.48 7.42 -10.62
CA PRO A 142 -11.42 7.11 -9.54
C PRO A 142 -10.77 7.31 -8.17
N ALA A 143 -11.52 7.97 -7.28
CA ALA A 143 -11.05 8.25 -5.93
C ALA A 143 -11.09 7.02 -5.03
N ALA A 144 -10.17 6.95 -4.07
CA ALA A 144 -10.14 6.02 -2.95
C ALA A 144 -10.02 6.78 -1.62
N ARG A 145 -10.38 6.13 -0.52
CA ARG A 145 -10.32 6.73 0.82
C ARG A 145 -8.89 6.84 1.35
N PHE A 146 -8.04 5.88 1.04
CA PHE A 146 -6.71 5.71 1.64
C PHE A 146 -5.58 5.76 0.60
N GLY A 147 -4.34 5.70 1.07
CA GLY A 147 -3.13 5.72 0.25
C GLY A 147 -3.00 7.03 -0.53
N ASN A 148 -2.68 6.94 -1.81
CA ASN A 148 -2.61 8.11 -2.67
C ASN A 148 -3.98 8.62 -3.17
N LYS A 149 -5.06 8.24 -2.49
CA LYS A 149 -6.45 8.62 -2.78
C LYS A 149 -6.94 8.23 -4.18
N ILE A 150 -6.28 7.29 -4.85
CA ILE A 150 -6.65 6.81 -6.19
C ILE A 150 -7.01 5.32 -6.13
N ASP A 151 -8.17 4.96 -6.67
CA ASP A 151 -8.55 3.57 -6.89
C ASP A 151 -7.97 3.07 -8.22
N TRP A 152 -6.73 2.60 -8.17
CA TRP A 152 -6.02 2.07 -9.32
C TRP A 152 -6.68 0.84 -9.93
N GLY A 153 -7.28 -0.02 -9.11
CA GLY A 153 -8.01 -1.19 -9.59
C GLY A 153 -9.21 -0.77 -10.45
N LYS A 154 -9.99 0.20 -9.96
CA LYS A 154 -11.12 0.74 -10.70
C LYS A 154 -10.68 1.50 -11.96
N ALA A 155 -9.54 2.21 -11.89
CA ALA A 155 -8.97 2.90 -13.05
C ALA A 155 -8.60 1.91 -14.17
N LEU A 156 -7.93 0.81 -13.82
CA LEU A 156 -7.59 -0.27 -14.76
C LEU A 156 -8.84 -0.94 -15.35
N ASN A 157 -9.79 -1.34 -14.50
CA ASN A 157 -11.01 -2.00 -14.94
C ASN A 157 -11.86 -1.14 -15.88
N LYS A 158 -11.78 0.19 -15.74
CA LYS A 158 -12.45 1.16 -16.62
C LYS A 158 -11.63 1.57 -17.85
N GLY A 159 -10.44 1.02 -18.04
CA GLY A 159 -9.55 1.40 -19.14
C GLY A 159 -9.02 2.84 -19.07
N LEU A 160 -9.09 3.49 -17.90
CA LEU A 160 -8.58 4.85 -17.70
C LEU A 160 -7.05 4.90 -17.60
N THR A 161 -6.45 3.76 -17.35
CA THR A 161 -5.01 3.51 -17.47
C THR A 161 -4.80 2.17 -18.16
N THR A 162 -3.85 2.11 -19.10
CA THR A 162 -3.51 0.92 -19.88
C THR A 162 -2.01 0.68 -19.82
N PRO A 163 -1.45 0.33 -18.64
CA PRO A 163 -0.02 0.12 -18.51
C PRO A 163 0.45 -1.10 -19.31
N ALA A 164 1.63 -0.98 -19.91
CA ALA A 164 2.26 -2.11 -20.61
C ALA A 164 2.53 -3.25 -19.64
N LYS A 165 2.18 -4.46 -20.02
CA LYS A 165 2.36 -5.66 -19.19
C LYS A 165 3.77 -6.25 -19.28
N TYR A 166 4.49 -5.95 -20.34
CA TYR A 166 5.85 -6.43 -20.62
C TYR A 166 6.61 -5.42 -21.48
N LEU A 167 7.92 -5.45 -21.41
CA LEU A 167 8.82 -4.71 -22.31
C LEU A 167 9.42 -5.65 -23.37
N SER A 168 10.05 -6.72 -22.92
CA SER A 168 10.79 -7.66 -23.75
C SER A 168 10.37 -9.11 -23.54
N ILE A 169 9.97 -9.47 -22.33
CA ILE A 169 9.61 -10.86 -21.98
C ILE A 169 8.10 -11.01 -22.05
N LYS A 170 7.59 -11.23 -23.26
CA LYS A 170 6.18 -11.56 -23.46
C LYS A 170 5.95 -13.00 -23.02
N PRO A 171 4.97 -13.26 -22.13
CA PRO A 171 4.63 -14.62 -21.75
C PRO A 171 4.04 -15.38 -22.95
N ASP A 172 4.36 -16.67 -23.06
CA ASP A 172 3.89 -17.55 -24.16
C ASP A 172 2.36 -17.71 -24.16
N ALA A 173 1.75 -17.62 -22.97
CA ALA A 173 0.30 -17.65 -22.80
C ALA A 173 -0.14 -16.62 -21.76
N ASP A 174 -1.35 -16.08 -21.93
CA ASP A 174 -1.98 -15.21 -20.91
C ASP A 174 -2.48 -16.11 -19.77
N ILE A 175 -1.61 -16.39 -18.79
CA ILE A 175 -1.93 -17.23 -17.65
C ILE A 175 -2.87 -16.43 -16.73
N SER A 176 -4.16 -16.67 -16.89
CA SER A 176 -5.19 -16.10 -16.02
C SER A 176 -5.51 -17.07 -14.89
N PHE A 177 -4.78 -16.98 -13.79
CA PHE A 177 -5.14 -17.70 -12.58
C PHE A 177 -6.27 -16.98 -11.85
N LYS A 178 -7.42 -17.67 -11.68
CA LYS A 178 -8.68 -17.03 -11.23
C LYS A 178 -9.07 -17.40 -9.80
N GLU A 179 -8.30 -18.26 -9.14
CA GLU A 179 -8.64 -18.71 -7.79
C GLU A 179 -8.71 -17.55 -6.81
N THR A 180 -9.73 -17.59 -5.98
CA THR A 180 -9.90 -16.66 -4.85
C THR A 180 -9.74 -17.45 -3.57
N LEU A 181 -8.81 -17.05 -2.73
CA LEU A 181 -8.58 -17.69 -1.43
C LEU A 181 -9.41 -16.99 -0.36
N VAL A 182 -10.01 -17.79 0.52
CA VAL A 182 -10.56 -17.36 1.79
C VAL A 182 -9.49 -17.65 2.85
N LEU A 183 -9.04 -16.60 3.52
CA LEU A 183 -7.98 -16.65 4.54
C LEU A 183 -8.64 -16.39 5.89
N GLU A 184 -8.79 -17.46 6.68
CA GLU A 184 -9.38 -17.35 8.01
C GLU A 184 -8.55 -16.41 8.89
N SER A 185 -9.24 -15.61 9.69
CA SER A 185 -8.59 -14.75 10.68
C SER A 185 -8.15 -15.56 11.89
N GLU A 186 -6.99 -15.24 12.42
CA GLU A 186 -6.51 -15.78 13.70
C GLU A 186 -7.13 -15.05 14.91
N TRP A 187 -7.88 -13.96 14.68
CA TRP A 187 -8.53 -13.20 15.74
C TRP A 187 -10.04 -13.39 15.74
N GLU A 188 -10.54 -13.70 16.91
CA GLU A 188 -11.97 -13.84 17.15
C GLU A 188 -12.71 -12.53 16.77
N GLY A 189 -13.85 -12.67 16.12
CA GLY A 189 -14.67 -11.54 15.66
C GLY A 189 -14.17 -10.83 14.39
N THR A 190 -12.99 -11.16 13.86
CA THR A 190 -12.51 -10.62 12.59
C THR A 190 -12.93 -11.56 11.44
N PRO A 191 -13.68 -11.07 10.46
CA PRO A 191 -14.10 -11.89 9.34
C PRO A 191 -12.91 -12.32 8.48
N PRO A 192 -13.04 -13.42 7.70
CA PRO A 192 -11.99 -13.87 6.79
C PRO A 192 -11.55 -12.80 5.80
N ALA A 193 -10.28 -12.81 5.43
CA ALA A 193 -9.79 -12.02 4.33
C ALA A 193 -9.99 -12.75 2.99
N ILE A 194 -10.33 -11.99 1.96
CA ILE A 194 -10.53 -12.50 0.61
C ILE A 194 -9.36 -12.07 -0.25
N PHE A 195 -8.63 -13.06 -0.78
CA PHE A 195 -7.50 -12.81 -1.69
C PHE A 195 -7.82 -13.33 -3.10
N PRO A 196 -8.16 -12.44 -4.04
CA PRO A 196 -8.36 -12.80 -5.44
C PRO A 196 -7.01 -12.79 -6.19
N HIS A 197 -6.60 -13.91 -6.78
CA HIS A 197 -5.39 -13.95 -7.60
C HIS A 197 -5.50 -13.11 -8.87
N ARG A 198 -6.67 -13.08 -9.51
CA ARG A 198 -6.84 -12.44 -10.82
C ARG A 198 -6.31 -11.01 -10.93
N PRO A 199 -6.63 -10.05 -10.03
CA PRO A 199 -6.09 -8.70 -10.12
C PRO A 199 -4.58 -8.64 -9.86
N HIS A 200 -4.03 -9.57 -9.07
CA HIS A 200 -2.60 -9.65 -8.81
C HIS A 200 -1.84 -10.21 -10.00
N THR A 201 -2.28 -11.34 -10.56
CA THR A 201 -1.64 -11.97 -11.73
C THR A 201 -1.78 -11.15 -13.01
N TRP A 202 -2.71 -10.20 -13.06
CA TRP A 202 -2.78 -9.23 -14.14
C TRP A 202 -1.65 -8.19 -14.06
N LEU A 203 -1.20 -7.84 -12.86
CA LEU A 203 -0.18 -6.82 -12.59
C LEU A 203 1.22 -7.39 -12.37
N LEU A 204 1.33 -8.60 -11.87
CA LEU A 204 2.53 -9.26 -11.35
C LEU A 204 2.77 -10.59 -12.06
N ASP A 205 4.02 -11.04 -12.08
CA ASP A 205 4.37 -12.40 -12.40
C ASP A 205 4.18 -13.32 -11.20
N CYS A 206 4.00 -14.62 -11.41
CA CYS A 206 3.88 -15.59 -10.33
C CYS A 206 5.11 -15.58 -9.41
N SER A 207 6.29 -15.42 -10.00
CA SER A 207 7.57 -15.37 -9.30
C SER A 207 7.74 -14.13 -8.42
N ASN A 208 6.95 -13.07 -8.62
CA ASN A 208 6.96 -11.92 -7.73
C ASN A 208 6.39 -12.21 -6.33
N CYS A 209 5.63 -13.31 -6.21
CA CYS A 209 5.04 -13.74 -4.94
C CYS A 209 5.57 -15.12 -4.50
N HIS A 210 5.85 -16.01 -5.44
CA HIS A 210 6.23 -17.40 -5.17
C HIS A 210 7.66 -17.71 -5.63
N PRO A 211 8.48 -18.39 -4.81
CA PRO A 211 8.20 -18.84 -3.44
C PRO A 211 8.55 -17.82 -2.35
N ASP A 212 9.13 -16.66 -2.67
CA ASP A 212 9.82 -15.78 -1.72
C ASP A 212 8.89 -15.10 -0.70
N ILE A 213 7.70 -14.67 -1.13
CA ILE A 213 6.71 -14.06 -0.24
C ILE A 213 5.75 -15.12 0.29
N PHE A 214 5.26 -15.97 -0.61
CA PHE A 214 4.34 -17.05 -0.30
C PHE A 214 4.80 -18.36 -0.92
N ASN A 215 4.77 -19.44 -0.16
CA ASN A 215 4.95 -20.76 -0.74
C ASN A 215 3.82 -21.08 -1.75
N ILE A 216 4.11 -21.87 -2.78
CA ILE A 216 3.14 -22.27 -3.79
C ILE A 216 1.92 -22.96 -3.18
N LYS A 217 2.14 -23.83 -2.17
CA LYS A 217 1.06 -24.48 -1.43
C LYS A 217 0.66 -23.65 -0.22
N LYS A 218 -0.57 -23.15 -0.18
CA LYS A 218 -1.11 -22.32 0.91
C LYS A 218 -0.73 -22.83 2.32
N LYS A 219 -0.90 -24.12 2.56
CA LYS A 219 -0.63 -24.74 3.88
C LYS A 219 0.84 -24.74 4.30
N THR A 220 1.77 -24.44 3.40
CA THR A 220 3.21 -24.46 3.69
C THR A 220 3.80 -23.08 3.98
N THR A 221 3.05 -22.00 3.75
CA THR A 221 3.46 -20.66 4.17
C THR A 221 3.35 -20.55 5.68
N LYS A 222 4.50 -20.44 6.36
CA LYS A 222 4.59 -20.34 7.82
C LYS A 222 4.56 -18.88 8.26
N HIS A 223 4.17 -18.65 9.51
CA HIS A 223 4.18 -17.31 10.14
C HIS A 223 3.33 -16.25 9.43
N PHE A 224 2.45 -16.68 8.53
CA PHE A 224 1.50 -15.77 7.90
C PHE A 224 0.48 -15.30 8.94
N SER A 225 0.51 -14.02 9.26
CA SER A 225 -0.34 -13.41 10.28
C SER A 225 -0.64 -11.95 9.91
N MET A 226 -1.67 -11.38 10.53
CA MET A 226 -1.97 -9.97 10.32
C MET A 226 -0.86 -9.06 10.89
N ILE A 227 -0.25 -9.44 12.01
CA ILE A 227 0.90 -8.71 12.58
C ILE A 227 2.07 -8.70 11.61
N ALA A 228 2.41 -9.83 10.99
CA ALA A 228 3.48 -9.90 10.00
C ALA A 228 3.15 -9.03 8.76
N ASN A 229 1.88 -9.03 8.30
CA ASN A 229 1.42 -8.16 7.22
C ASN A 229 1.62 -6.67 7.58
N LEU A 230 1.24 -6.25 8.79
CA LEU A 230 1.44 -4.89 9.28
C LEU A 230 2.92 -4.54 9.44
N GLY A 231 3.75 -5.54 9.77
CA GLY A 231 5.21 -5.44 9.80
C GLY A 231 5.88 -5.29 8.43
N GLY A 232 5.11 -5.36 7.34
CA GLY A 232 5.61 -5.22 5.97
C GLY A 232 6.07 -6.54 5.35
N GLU A 233 5.66 -7.68 5.90
CA GLU A 233 5.84 -9.02 5.32
C GLU A 233 4.61 -9.43 4.51
N PHE A 234 4.68 -10.50 3.75
CA PHE A 234 3.59 -11.07 2.96
C PHE A 234 2.82 -10.02 2.14
N CYS A 235 1.53 -9.83 2.41
CA CYS A 235 0.72 -8.79 1.77
C CYS A 235 1.29 -7.39 2.02
N GLY A 236 1.89 -7.17 3.20
CA GLY A 236 2.51 -5.91 3.61
C GLY A 236 3.68 -5.46 2.74
N VAL A 237 4.37 -6.37 2.04
CA VAL A 237 5.45 -6.04 1.10
C VAL A 237 5.02 -4.96 0.11
N CYS A 238 3.78 -5.04 -0.39
CA CYS A 238 3.20 -4.06 -1.32
C CYS A 238 2.19 -3.13 -0.65
N HIS A 239 1.32 -3.69 0.23
CA HIS A 239 0.19 -2.99 0.81
C HIS A 239 0.53 -2.07 1.99
N SER A 240 1.79 -2.03 2.42
CA SER A 240 2.23 -1.03 3.41
C SER A 240 2.68 0.30 2.79
N LYS A 241 3.06 0.31 1.49
CA LYS A 241 3.75 1.48 0.92
C LYS A 241 3.34 1.86 -0.50
N VAL A 242 2.86 0.93 -1.33
CA VAL A 242 2.70 1.14 -2.78
C VAL A 242 1.30 0.85 -3.28
N ALA A 243 0.71 -0.29 -2.88
CA ALA A 243 -0.68 -0.65 -3.19
C ALA A 243 -1.65 0.10 -2.25
N PHE A 244 -2.94 -0.21 -2.27
CA PHE A 244 -3.83 0.33 -1.23
C PHE A 244 -3.33 -0.11 0.15
N PRO A 245 -3.34 0.79 1.15
CA PRO A 245 -2.67 0.51 2.42
C PRO A 245 -3.49 -0.42 3.33
N MET A 246 -2.82 -0.98 4.34
CA MET A 246 -3.42 -1.84 5.36
C MET A 246 -4.52 -1.14 6.18
N ASN A 247 -4.59 0.20 6.15
CA ASN A 247 -5.69 0.99 6.74
C ASN A 247 -7.03 0.78 6.01
N ASP A 248 -7.04 0.22 4.79
CA ASP A 248 -8.25 -0.10 4.02
C ASP A 248 -8.72 -1.54 4.32
N CYS A 249 -9.09 -1.80 5.58
CA CYS A 249 -9.39 -3.13 6.12
C CYS A 249 -10.44 -3.88 5.28
N LYS A 250 -11.50 -3.18 4.86
CA LYS A 250 -12.61 -3.78 4.10
C LYS A 250 -12.22 -4.24 2.69
N ARG A 251 -11.10 -3.80 2.16
CA ARG A 251 -10.58 -4.32 0.89
C ARG A 251 -10.16 -5.78 0.98
N CYS A 252 -9.65 -6.19 2.14
CA CYS A 252 -9.28 -7.59 2.39
C CYS A 252 -10.38 -8.31 3.18
N HIS A 253 -11.02 -7.64 4.13
CA HIS A 253 -12.07 -8.17 5.03
C HIS A 253 -13.44 -7.56 4.68
N PRO A 254 -14.10 -7.95 3.56
CA PRO A 254 -15.30 -7.26 3.07
C PRO A 254 -16.52 -7.38 3.99
N ALA A 255 -16.55 -8.37 4.88
CA ALA A 255 -17.61 -8.54 5.88
C ALA A 255 -17.36 -7.78 7.20
N MET A 256 -16.27 -6.99 7.28
CA MET A 256 -15.98 -6.18 8.47
C MET A 256 -17.01 -5.05 8.62
N SER A 257 -17.55 -4.87 9.82
CA SER A 257 -18.44 -3.74 10.17
C SER A 257 -17.69 -2.40 10.05
N ASP A 258 -18.46 -1.31 9.95
CA ASP A 258 -17.92 0.06 10.00
C ASP A 258 -17.50 0.42 11.41
#